data_02044f0e1755298d9f0b238cd8e41e9a
#
_entry.id   02044f0e1755298d9f0b238cd8e41e9a
#
_cell.length_a   1.000
_cell.length_b   1.000
_cell.length_c   1.000
_cell.angle_alpha   90.00
_cell.angle_beta   90.00
_cell.angle_gamma   90.00
#
_symmetry.space_group_name_H-M   'P 1'
#
loop_
_entity.id
_entity.type
_entity.pdbx_description
1 polymer ?
#
loop_
_entity_poly.entity_id
_entity_poly.type
_entity_poly.pdbx_seq_one_letter_code
_entity_poly.pdbx_strand_id
1 'polypeptide(L)'
;DLIPLWIINYVLMDYGTGAIMGVPAHDERDYEFAQKYQIPISQVIETEEKLPYSGTGLVINSGDFNGLPSEEAFEKISKKLIALKKGEILFQYRLRDWGVSRQRYWGCPIPIEYKDGKTYRAKDLPVVLPVNKDGTYKPLHQNEDFRYKSDGYERETDTFDTFMESSWY
;
A
#
# COMPACT_ATOMS: atom_id res chain seq x y z
N ASP A 1 -7.58 7.31 -32.23
CA ASP A 1 -8.68 8.18 -31.73
C ASP A 1 -8.09 9.24 -30.82
N LEU A 2 -8.73 10.40 -30.75
CA LEU A 2 -8.39 11.47 -29.82
C LEU A 2 -9.24 11.32 -28.57
N ILE A 3 -8.60 11.37 -27.39
CA ILE A 3 -9.28 11.36 -26.08
C ILE A 3 -9.01 12.66 -25.33
N PRO A 4 -9.95 13.19 -24.55
CA PRO A 4 -9.70 14.36 -23.72
C PRO A 4 -8.62 14.08 -22.67
N LEU A 5 -7.71 15.04 -22.48
CA LEU A 5 -6.70 14.99 -21.40
C LEU A 5 -6.92 16.19 -20.47
N TRP A 6 -7.02 15.90 -19.17
CA TRP A 6 -7.29 16.90 -18.13
C TRP A 6 -6.27 16.80 -17.01
N ILE A 7 -5.99 17.93 -16.41
CA ILE A 7 -5.20 18.01 -15.16
C ILE A 7 -6.21 18.30 -14.04
N ILE A 8 -6.30 17.38 -13.09
CA ILE A 8 -7.29 17.42 -12.02
C ILE A 8 -6.64 17.17 -10.65
N ASN A 9 -7.21 17.74 -9.59
CA ASN A 9 -6.62 17.73 -8.26
C ASN A 9 -6.96 16.49 -7.42
N TYR A 10 -7.92 15.66 -7.83
CA TYR A 10 -8.28 14.44 -7.11
C TYR A 10 -7.52 13.19 -7.59
N VAL A 11 -6.72 13.29 -8.65
CA VAL A 11 -5.78 12.24 -9.04
C VAL A 11 -4.53 12.32 -8.18
N LEU A 12 -4.25 11.24 -7.45
CA LEU A 12 -3.09 11.19 -6.58
C LEU A 12 -1.82 10.89 -7.38
N MET A 13 -0.78 11.70 -7.19
CA MET A 13 0.51 11.54 -7.89
C MET A 13 1.22 10.24 -7.51
N ASP A 14 0.96 9.73 -6.31
CA ASP A 14 1.57 8.50 -5.78
C ASP A 14 0.85 7.24 -6.25
N TYR A 15 -0.18 7.36 -7.10
CA TYR A 15 -0.96 6.23 -7.60
C TYR A 15 -0.55 5.90 -9.04
N GLY A 16 0.03 4.73 -9.24
CA GLY A 16 0.54 4.30 -10.53
C GLY A 16 1.61 5.24 -11.07
N THR A 17 1.37 5.80 -12.25
CA THR A 17 2.24 6.80 -12.90
C THR A 17 1.82 8.25 -12.61
N GLY A 18 0.84 8.47 -11.74
CA GLY A 18 0.19 9.77 -11.56
C GLY A 18 -0.80 10.14 -12.66
N ALA A 19 -1.03 9.24 -13.62
CA ALA A 19 -2.05 9.39 -14.65
C ALA A 19 -3.05 8.23 -14.56
N ILE A 20 -4.34 8.55 -14.61
CA ILE A 20 -5.42 7.58 -14.60
C ILE A 20 -6.27 7.70 -15.87
N MET A 21 -6.93 6.63 -16.25
CA MET A 21 -7.97 6.67 -17.25
C MET A 21 -9.31 6.89 -16.54
N GLY A 22 -9.99 8.01 -16.87
CA GLY A 22 -11.30 8.33 -16.31
C GLY A 22 -12.36 7.33 -16.79
N VAL A 23 -13.29 7.00 -15.90
CA VAL A 23 -14.41 6.08 -16.18
C VAL A 23 -15.76 6.70 -15.73
N PRO A 24 -16.17 7.80 -16.33
CA PRO A 24 -17.29 8.61 -15.82
C PRO A 24 -18.63 7.87 -15.69
N ALA A 25 -18.86 6.79 -16.41
CA ALA A 25 -20.05 5.99 -16.21
C ALA A 25 -19.99 5.08 -14.97
N HIS A 26 -18.81 4.87 -14.38
CA HIS A 26 -18.56 3.83 -13.37
C HIS A 26 -17.77 4.33 -12.13
N ASP A 27 -17.49 5.63 -12.05
CA ASP A 27 -16.88 6.31 -10.90
C ASP A 27 -17.61 7.61 -10.59
N GLU A 28 -17.95 7.85 -9.33
CA GLU A 28 -18.73 9.01 -8.90
C GLU A 28 -18.02 10.34 -9.17
N ARG A 29 -16.72 10.41 -8.88
CA ARG A 29 -15.94 11.64 -9.06
C ARG A 29 -15.76 11.97 -10.53
N ASP A 30 -15.45 10.96 -11.32
CA ASP A 30 -15.34 11.12 -12.78
C ASP A 30 -16.69 11.50 -13.42
N TYR A 31 -17.80 10.97 -12.89
CA TYR A 31 -19.14 11.30 -13.35
C TYR A 31 -19.47 12.76 -13.07
N GLU A 32 -19.28 13.23 -11.83
CA GLU A 32 -19.52 14.64 -11.46
C GLU A 32 -18.64 15.58 -12.28
N PHE A 33 -17.39 15.22 -12.49
CA PHE A 33 -16.45 15.98 -13.31
C PHE A 33 -16.92 16.03 -14.77
N ALA A 34 -17.30 14.90 -15.35
CA ALA A 34 -17.78 14.81 -16.72
C ALA A 34 -19.07 15.64 -16.93
N GLN A 35 -20.00 15.59 -15.99
CA GLN A 35 -21.21 16.44 -16.04
C GLN A 35 -20.86 17.92 -15.98
N LYS A 36 -20.01 18.32 -15.04
CA LYS A 36 -19.60 19.72 -14.85
C LYS A 36 -18.95 20.32 -16.10
N TYR A 37 -18.11 19.54 -16.77
CA TYR A 37 -17.36 19.99 -17.93
C TYR A 37 -17.95 19.53 -19.27
N GLN A 38 -19.15 18.96 -19.26
CA GLN A 38 -19.88 18.49 -20.44
C GLN A 38 -19.07 17.50 -21.30
N ILE A 39 -18.33 16.62 -20.63
CA ILE A 39 -17.58 15.55 -21.28
C ILE A 39 -18.53 14.40 -21.60
N PRO A 40 -18.48 13.82 -22.81
CA PRO A 40 -19.32 12.67 -23.15
C PRO A 40 -19.09 11.49 -22.18
N ILE A 41 -20.18 10.89 -21.72
CA ILE A 41 -20.16 9.72 -20.83
C ILE A 41 -20.58 8.50 -21.65
N SER A 42 -19.72 7.48 -21.71
CA SER A 42 -19.99 6.22 -22.36
C SER A 42 -20.11 5.10 -21.33
N GLN A 43 -21.26 4.47 -21.26
CA GLN A 43 -21.49 3.30 -20.44
C GLN A 43 -20.77 2.10 -21.05
N VAL A 44 -19.96 1.38 -20.25
CA VAL A 44 -19.18 0.22 -20.69
C VAL A 44 -19.48 -1.07 -19.91
N ILE A 45 -20.31 -0.96 -18.86
CA ILE A 45 -20.90 -2.11 -18.16
C ILE A 45 -22.42 -2.01 -18.28
N GLU A 46 -23.06 -3.10 -18.69
CA GLU A 46 -24.51 -3.16 -18.84
C GLU A 46 -25.20 -3.06 -17.47
N THR A 47 -26.13 -2.13 -17.34
CA THR A 47 -26.95 -1.96 -16.13
C THR A 47 -28.23 -1.23 -16.48
N GLU A 48 -29.31 -1.53 -15.75
CA GLU A 48 -30.56 -0.76 -15.75
C GLU A 48 -30.59 0.33 -14.67
N GLU A 49 -29.56 0.35 -13.82
CA GLU A 49 -29.44 1.35 -12.75
C GLU A 49 -28.98 2.70 -13.30
N LYS A 50 -29.22 3.73 -12.48
CA LYS A 50 -28.72 5.08 -12.80
C LYS A 50 -27.21 5.13 -12.76
N LEU A 51 -26.62 5.86 -13.70
CA LEU A 51 -25.20 6.19 -13.65
C LEU A 51 -24.92 7.25 -12.57
N PRO A 52 -23.74 7.22 -11.93
CA PRO A 52 -22.66 6.24 -12.14
C PRO A 52 -22.97 4.89 -11.50
N TYR A 53 -22.57 3.80 -12.14
CA TYR A 53 -22.74 2.44 -11.65
C TYR A 53 -21.38 1.79 -11.42
N SER A 54 -21.02 1.48 -10.19
CA SER A 54 -19.73 0.90 -9.80
C SER A 54 -19.73 -0.62 -9.60
N GLY A 55 -20.83 -1.28 -9.97
CA GLY A 55 -20.95 -2.74 -9.89
C GLY A 55 -20.28 -3.48 -11.05
N THR A 56 -20.41 -4.81 -11.02
CA THR A 56 -19.97 -5.71 -12.10
C THR A 56 -21.12 -6.03 -13.05
N GLY A 57 -20.82 -6.44 -14.27
CA GLY A 57 -21.82 -6.80 -15.27
C GLY A 57 -21.18 -7.25 -16.58
N LEU A 58 -21.98 -7.32 -17.64
CA LEU A 58 -21.48 -7.59 -18.98
C LEU A 58 -20.88 -6.32 -19.58
N VAL A 59 -19.75 -6.48 -20.23
CA VAL A 59 -19.08 -5.36 -20.91
C VAL A 59 -19.79 -5.04 -22.21
N ILE A 60 -20.05 -3.76 -22.45
CA ILE A 60 -20.68 -3.20 -23.66
C ILE A 60 -19.83 -2.05 -24.20
N ASN A 61 -20.09 -1.62 -25.43
CA ASN A 61 -19.39 -0.50 -26.09
C ASN A 61 -17.85 -0.62 -26.07
N SER A 62 -17.32 -1.85 -26.05
CA SER A 62 -15.89 -2.17 -25.85
C SER A 62 -15.31 -3.07 -26.93
N GLY A 63 -15.87 -3.03 -28.12
CA GLY A 63 -15.37 -3.76 -29.30
C GLY A 63 -15.29 -5.27 -29.11
N ASP A 64 -14.11 -5.84 -29.26
CA ASP A 64 -13.86 -7.30 -29.15
C ASP A 64 -14.21 -7.88 -27.77
N PHE A 65 -14.44 -7.03 -26.76
CA PHE A 65 -14.68 -7.45 -25.38
C PHE A 65 -16.16 -7.39 -24.99
N ASN A 66 -17.05 -7.00 -25.92
CA ASN A 66 -18.48 -6.95 -25.67
C ASN A 66 -19.06 -8.31 -25.27
N GLY A 67 -19.98 -8.32 -24.32
CA GLY A 67 -20.66 -9.50 -23.84
C GLY A 67 -19.86 -10.36 -22.85
N LEU A 68 -18.63 -9.96 -22.51
CA LEU A 68 -17.83 -10.65 -21.49
C LEU A 68 -18.22 -10.15 -20.09
N PRO A 69 -18.20 -11.02 -19.07
CA PRO A 69 -18.22 -10.57 -17.69
C PRO A 69 -17.03 -9.66 -17.37
N SER A 70 -17.20 -8.66 -16.49
CA SER A 70 -16.18 -7.66 -16.16
C SER A 70 -14.82 -8.27 -15.78
N GLU A 71 -14.82 -9.35 -15.00
CA GLU A 71 -13.58 -10.03 -14.57
C GLU A 71 -12.84 -10.68 -15.76
N GLU A 72 -13.58 -11.37 -16.63
CA GLU A 72 -13.00 -11.99 -17.82
C GLU A 72 -12.49 -10.93 -18.81
N ALA A 73 -13.23 -9.83 -18.96
CA ALA A 73 -12.82 -8.70 -19.79
C ALA A 73 -11.53 -8.08 -19.27
N PHE A 74 -11.40 -7.88 -17.92
CA PHE A 74 -10.19 -7.38 -17.31
C PHE A 74 -8.96 -8.23 -17.65
N GLU A 75 -9.06 -9.56 -17.53
CA GLU A 75 -7.96 -10.45 -17.86
C GLU A 75 -7.58 -10.38 -19.35
N LYS A 76 -8.57 -10.39 -20.24
CA LYS A 76 -8.32 -10.35 -21.68
C LYS A 76 -7.73 -9.02 -22.15
N ILE A 77 -8.22 -7.90 -21.62
CA ILE A 77 -7.69 -6.56 -21.90
C ILE A 77 -6.25 -6.47 -21.41
N SER A 78 -5.97 -6.91 -20.17
CA SER A 78 -4.63 -6.90 -19.59
C SER A 78 -3.65 -7.73 -20.45
N LYS A 79 -4.02 -8.93 -20.85
CA LYS A 79 -3.21 -9.78 -21.75
C LYS A 79 -2.95 -9.10 -23.10
N LYS A 80 -3.97 -8.43 -23.67
CA LYS A 80 -3.84 -7.68 -24.94
C LYS A 80 -2.86 -6.51 -24.80
N LEU A 81 -2.94 -5.74 -23.72
CA LEU A 81 -2.02 -4.61 -23.46
C LEU A 81 -0.57 -5.09 -23.27
N ILE A 82 -0.36 -6.17 -22.54
CA ILE A 82 0.97 -6.79 -22.36
C ILE A 82 1.53 -7.27 -23.72
N ALA A 83 0.73 -7.98 -24.50
CA ALA A 83 1.16 -8.47 -25.83
C ALA A 83 1.54 -7.31 -26.78
N LEU A 84 0.85 -6.18 -26.69
CA LEU A 84 1.15 -4.96 -27.43
C LEU A 84 2.31 -4.15 -26.85
N LYS A 85 2.89 -4.56 -25.72
CA LYS A 85 3.93 -3.82 -24.96
C LYS A 85 3.49 -2.39 -24.58
N LYS A 86 2.19 -2.23 -24.25
CA LYS A 86 1.59 -0.94 -23.87
C LYS A 86 1.13 -0.89 -22.41
N GLY A 87 1.34 -1.94 -21.66
CA GLY A 87 0.99 -2.02 -20.24
C GLY A 87 1.58 -3.25 -19.58
N GLU A 88 1.57 -3.25 -18.26
CA GLU A 88 1.97 -4.35 -17.41
C GLU A 88 1.01 -4.45 -16.20
N ILE A 89 0.99 -5.60 -15.55
CA ILE A 89 0.25 -5.76 -14.30
C ILE A 89 1.19 -5.42 -13.15
N LEU A 90 0.85 -4.40 -12.38
CA LEU A 90 1.60 -3.96 -11.22
C LEU A 90 0.77 -4.16 -9.96
N PHE A 91 1.37 -4.80 -8.96
CA PHE A 91 0.77 -4.91 -7.64
C PHE A 91 1.32 -3.82 -6.73
N GLN A 92 0.46 -2.98 -6.20
CA GLN A 92 0.82 -1.96 -5.22
C GLN A 92 0.12 -2.22 -3.90
N TYR A 93 0.88 -2.15 -2.81
CA TYR A 93 0.29 -2.19 -1.47
C TYR A 93 -0.33 -0.83 -1.15
N ARG A 94 -1.53 -0.84 -0.58
CA ARG A 94 -2.23 0.39 -0.14
C ARG A 94 -1.71 0.94 1.19
N LEU A 95 -0.72 0.29 1.77
CA LEU A 95 -0.07 0.74 2.99
C LEU A 95 1.04 1.75 2.62
N ARG A 96 1.00 2.93 3.23
CA ARG A 96 2.11 3.91 3.14
C ARG A 96 3.27 3.44 3.99
N ASP A 97 4.48 3.76 3.57
CA ASP A 97 5.68 3.52 4.38
C ASP A 97 5.53 4.22 5.74
N TRP A 98 5.95 3.54 6.78
CA TRP A 98 5.91 4.03 8.16
C TRP A 98 7.10 3.51 8.94
N GLY A 99 7.55 4.30 9.94
CA GLY A 99 8.63 3.88 10.82
C GLY A 99 8.18 2.74 11.73
N VAL A 100 8.83 1.59 11.61
CA VAL A 100 8.49 0.37 12.34
C VAL A 100 8.98 0.39 13.78
N SER A 101 9.91 1.27 14.13
CA SER A 101 10.58 1.33 15.42
C SER A 101 10.14 2.50 16.29
N ARG A 102 10.21 2.33 17.61
CA ARG A 102 9.89 3.32 18.64
C ARG A 102 10.96 3.33 19.72
N GLN A 103 11.32 4.52 20.17
CA GLN A 103 12.29 4.80 21.23
C GLN A 103 11.58 4.86 22.58
N ARG A 104 11.36 3.69 23.21
CA ARG A 104 10.63 3.59 24.46
C ARG A 104 11.11 2.40 25.29
N TYR A 105 10.80 2.39 26.58
CA TYR A 105 11.13 1.30 27.49
C TYR A 105 10.31 0.01 27.22
N TRP A 106 9.06 0.13 26.90
CA TRP A 106 8.11 -0.97 26.74
C TRP A 106 7.87 -1.29 25.24
N GLY A 107 7.31 -2.45 24.97
CA GLY A 107 7.00 -2.95 23.63
C GLY A 107 7.84 -4.15 23.28
N CYS A 108 7.65 -4.73 22.10
CA CYS A 108 8.39 -5.88 21.63
C CYS A 108 9.79 -5.44 21.16
N PRO A 109 10.89 -5.92 21.77
CA PRO A 109 12.24 -5.59 21.32
C PRO A 109 12.50 -6.08 19.91
N ILE A 110 13.21 -5.28 19.12
CA ILE A 110 13.62 -5.67 17.77
C ILE A 110 14.85 -6.62 17.88
N PRO A 111 14.79 -7.85 17.35
CA PRO A 111 15.81 -8.88 17.55
C PRO A 111 17.03 -8.69 16.63
N ILE A 112 17.66 -7.52 16.72
CA ILE A 112 18.83 -7.12 15.94
C ILE A 112 19.99 -6.75 16.88
N GLU A 113 21.19 -7.03 16.44
CA GLU A 113 22.44 -6.69 17.10
C GLU A 113 23.41 -6.05 16.11
N TYR A 114 24.29 -5.18 16.61
CA TYR A 114 25.30 -4.48 15.83
C TYR A 114 26.71 -4.85 16.30
N LYS A 115 27.62 -5.00 15.35
CA LYS A 115 29.06 -5.16 15.62
C LYS A 115 29.87 -4.66 14.43
N ASP A 116 30.91 -3.88 14.68
CA ASP A 116 31.81 -3.34 13.65
C ASP A 116 31.07 -2.67 12.49
N GLY A 117 29.99 -1.91 12.80
CA GLY A 117 29.16 -1.22 11.82
C GLY A 117 28.27 -2.12 10.96
N LYS A 118 28.16 -3.41 11.30
CA LYS A 118 27.30 -4.37 10.60
C LYS A 118 26.10 -4.77 11.45
N THR A 119 25.00 -5.11 10.79
CA THR A 119 23.77 -5.56 11.40
C THR A 119 23.67 -7.08 11.38
N TYR A 120 23.26 -7.67 12.49
CA TYR A 120 23.10 -9.10 12.67
C TYR A 120 21.74 -9.41 13.31
N ARG A 121 21.24 -10.61 13.08
CA ARG A 121 20.14 -11.15 13.85
C ARG A 121 20.60 -11.45 15.27
N ALA A 122 19.80 -11.10 16.28
CA ALA A 122 20.08 -11.46 17.67
C ALA A 122 20.25 -12.99 17.80
N LYS A 123 21.30 -13.40 18.49
CA LYS A 123 21.61 -14.83 18.73
C LYS A 123 20.75 -15.40 19.85
N ASP A 124 20.51 -14.60 20.87
CA ASP A 124 19.75 -14.99 22.06
C ASP A 124 18.31 -14.57 21.88
N LEU A 125 17.43 -15.52 21.70
CA LEU A 125 15.99 -15.32 21.55
C LEU A 125 15.22 -16.09 22.64
N PRO A 126 14.14 -15.51 23.17
CA PRO A 126 13.60 -14.17 22.90
C PRO A 126 14.48 -13.07 23.50
N VAL A 127 14.50 -11.89 22.87
CA VAL A 127 15.10 -10.70 23.48
C VAL A 127 14.14 -10.19 24.55
N VAL A 128 14.58 -10.26 25.82
CA VAL A 128 13.74 -9.90 26.98
C VAL A 128 14.10 -8.51 27.46
N LEU A 129 13.07 -7.70 27.72
CA LEU A 129 13.24 -6.37 28.30
C LEU A 129 13.85 -6.44 29.71
N PRO A 130 14.69 -5.46 30.07
CA PRO A 130 15.27 -5.42 31.41
C PRO A 130 14.20 -5.20 32.47
N VAL A 131 14.31 -5.92 33.58
CA VAL A 131 13.43 -5.70 34.72
C VAL A 131 13.84 -4.43 35.45
N ASN A 132 12.90 -3.49 35.58
CA ASN A 132 13.13 -2.26 36.30
C ASN A 132 12.88 -2.46 37.80
N LYS A 133 13.96 -2.52 38.58
CA LYS A 133 13.89 -2.82 40.03
C LYS A 133 13.64 -1.58 40.92
N ASP A 134 13.91 -0.39 40.39
CA ASP A 134 13.84 0.86 41.13
C ASP A 134 12.61 1.74 40.80
N GLY A 135 11.76 1.26 39.90
CA GLY A 135 10.57 1.98 39.43
C GLY A 135 10.86 3.16 38.50
N THR A 136 12.12 3.35 38.09
CA THR A 136 12.48 4.40 37.13
C THR A 136 12.46 3.86 35.70
N TYR A 137 11.63 4.39 34.85
CA TYR A 137 11.50 3.96 33.45
C TYR A 137 12.33 4.86 32.54
N LYS A 138 13.41 4.32 32.02
CA LYS A 138 14.28 5.01 31.06
C LYS A 138 14.18 4.34 29.69
N PRO A 139 14.30 5.09 28.59
CA PRO A 139 14.44 4.50 27.26
C PRO A 139 15.55 3.46 27.22
N LEU A 140 15.38 2.39 26.44
CA LEU A 140 16.33 1.27 26.40
C LEU A 140 17.75 1.67 26.05
N HIS A 141 17.94 2.69 25.20
CA HIS A 141 19.27 3.18 24.83
C HIS A 141 20.07 3.76 26.01
N GLN A 142 19.39 4.12 27.13
CA GLN A 142 20.04 4.58 28.37
C GLN A 142 20.33 3.44 29.35
N ASN A 143 19.95 2.21 29.01
CA ASN A 143 20.24 1.04 29.83
C ASN A 143 21.46 0.32 29.23
N GLU A 144 22.64 0.59 29.78
CA GLU A 144 23.90 0.05 29.29
C GLU A 144 23.97 -1.48 29.41
N ASP A 145 23.43 -2.06 30.48
CA ASP A 145 23.41 -3.53 30.69
C ASP A 145 22.51 -4.24 29.65
N PHE A 146 21.49 -3.57 29.18
CA PHE A 146 20.66 -4.10 28.09
C PHE A 146 21.34 -3.92 26.73
N ARG A 147 21.89 -2.74 26.49
CA ARG A 147 22.46 -2.33 25.22
C ARG A 147 23.71 -3.08 24.85
N TYR A 148 24.70 -3.16 25.78
CA TYR A 148 26.00 -3.73 25.50
C TYR A 148 26.10 -5.17 26.02
N LYS A 149 26.51 -6.09 25.14
CA LYS A 149 26.70 -7.49 25.44
C LYS A 149 28.20 -7.79 25.76
N SER A 150 28.44 -8.77 26.59
CA SER A 150 29.80 -9.20 26.98
C SER A 150 30.64 -9.72 25.79
N ASP A 151 29.99 -10.14 24.70
CA ASP A 151 30.62 -10.63 23.46
C ASP A 151 30.95 -9.50 22.45
N GLY A 152 30.77 -8.26 22.88
CA GLY A 152 31.06 -7.06 22.08
C GLY A 152 29.99 -6.70 21.03
N TYR A 153 28.82 -7.31 21.10
CA TYR A 153 27.70 -6.89 20.32
C TYR A 153 26.89 -5.81 21.08
N GLU A 154 26.27 -4.90 20.32
CA GLU A 154 25.34 -3.89 20.81
C GLU A 154 23.93 -4.29 20.36
N ARG A 155 22.98 -4.38 21.29
CA ARG A 155 21.58 -4.67 20.96
C ARG A 155 20.89 -3.45 20.35
N GLU A 156 19.94 -3.70 19.47
CA GLU A 156 18.96 -2.70 19.11
C GLU A 156 18.19 -2.28 20.36
N THR A 157 18.01 -0.98 20.53
CA THR A 157 17.35 -0.39 21.70
C THR A 157 15.97 0.17 21.37
N ASP A 158 15.56 0.15 20.12
CA ASP A 158 14.20 0.44 19.72
C ASP A 158 13.30 -0.78 19.93
N THR A 159 12.02 -0.53 20.07
CA THR A 159 10.97 -1.56 20.08
C THR A 159 10.10 -1.44 18.86
N PHE A 160 9.41 -2.50 18.48
CA PHE A 160 8.43 -2.43 17.41
C PHE A 160 7.26 -1.51 17.77
N ASP A 161 6.72 -0.84 16.77
CA ASP A 161 5.44 -0.15 16.87
C ASP A 161 4.32 -1.15 17.19
N THR A 162 3.34 -0.73 17.97
CA THR A 162 2.19 -1.59 18.32
C THR A 162 1.39 -2.05 17.11
N PHE A 163 1.40 -1.28 16.01
CA PHE A 163 0.78 -1.70 14.78
C PHE A 163 1.47 -2.94 14.19
N MET A 164 2.81 -3.02 14.25
CA MET A 164 3.56 -4.20 13.84
C MET A 164 3.16 -5.43 14.66
N GLU A 165 3.04 -5.26 16.00
CA GLU A 165 2.64 -6.34 16.90
C GLU A 165 1.20 -6.79 16.65
N SER A 166 0.28 -5.86 16.41
CA SER A 166 -1.14 -6.15 16.17
C SER A 166 -1.42 -6.72 14.77
N SER A 167 -0.51 -6.52 13.83
CA SER A 167 -0.63 -7.00 12.44
C SER A 167 0.02 -8.37 12.23
N TRP A 168 0.34 -9.05 13.29
CA TRP A 168 0.89 -10.39 13.28
C TRP A 168 -0.23 -11.43 13.06
N TYR A 169 -0.37 -11.94 11.84
CA TYR A 169 -1.26 -13.06 11.46
C TYR A 169 -0.88 -13.63 10.09
#